data_c3bc7f8c6c5ce1d4597d70914403eac0
#
_entry.id   c3bc7f8c6c5ce1d4597d70914403eac0
#
_cell.length_a   1.000
_cell.length_b   1.000
_cell.length_c   1.000
_cell.angle_alpha   90.00
_cell.angle_beta   90.00
_cell.angle_gamma   90.00
#
_symmetry.space_group_name_H-M   'P 1'
#
loop_
_entity.id
_entity.type
_entity.pdbx_description
1 polymer ?
#
loop_
_entity_poly.entity_id
_entity_poly.type
_entity_poly.pdbx_seq_one_letter_code
_entity_poly.pdbx_strand_id
1 'polypeptide(L)'
;SLKLTLLSGQHFPMPALIFRKADEFLSEIEKAYGKEQLRAVQMGLTNSVRMSIIYYPQVNVFRGIAEKQIIINNYCFSNTSV
;
A
#
# COMPACT_ATOMS: atom_id res chain seq x y z
N SER A 1 -10.30 -4.14 6.22
CA SER A 1 -9.58 -3.45 5.13
C SER A 1 -8.38 -2.69 5.65
N LEU A 2 -7.35 -2.64 4.86
CA LEU A 2 -6.12 -1.93 5.19
C LEU A 2 -5.99 -0.71 4.30
N LYS A 3 -5.75 0.44 4.92
CA LYS A 3 -5.56 1.71 4.22
C LYS A 3 -4.07 2.02 4.12
N LEU A 4 -3.63 2.36 2.92
CA LEU A 4 -2.23 2.67 2.65
C LEU A 4 -2.13 3.99 1.89
N THR A 5 -0.98 4.62 1.99
CA THR A 5 -0.61 5.72 1.10
C THR A 5 0.58 5.26 0.28
N LEU A 6 0.41 5.20 -1.03
CA LEU A 6 1.47 4.81 -1.95
C LEU A 6 2.10 6.05 -2.55
N LEU A 7 3.41 5.98 -2.76
CA LEU A 7 4.12 6.99 -3.52
C LEU A 7 4.48 6.43 -4.88
N SER A 8 4.07 7.12 -5.93
CA SER A 8 4.48 6.77 -7.28
C SER A 8 5.95 7.15 -7.50
N GLY A 9 6.51 6.74 -8.64
CA GLY A 9 7.86 7.14 -9.01
C GLY A 9 8.05 8.65 -9.11
N GLN A 10 6.96 9.42 -9.19
CA GLN A 10 6.99 10.88 -9.23
C GLN A 10 6.69 11.48 -7.85
N HIS A 11 6.63 10.66 -6.82
CA HIS A 11 6.39 11.05 -5.42
C HIS A 11 5.02 11.67 -5.16
N PHE A 12 4.03 11.35 -5.97
CA PHE A 12 2.64 11.74 -5.69
C PHE A 12 2.01 10.73 -4.76
N PRO A 13 1.44 11.18 -3.62
CA PRO A 13 0.75 10.26 -2.73
C PRO A 13 -0.56 9.79 -3.35
N MET A 14 -0.86 8.50 -3.18
CA MET A 14 -2.07 7.90 -3.70
C MET A 14 -2.71 7.06 -2.60
N PRO A 15 -3.93 7.38 -2.17
CA PRO A 15 -4.63 6.53 -1.22
C PRO A 15 -4.95 5.17 -1.85
N ALA A 16 -4.70 4.12 -1.11
CA ALA A 16 -4.94 2.76 -1.57
C ALA A 16 -5.59 1.93 -0.48
N LEU A 17 -6.43 0.98 -0.89
CA LEU A 17 -7.09 0.06 0.02
C LEU A 17 -6.81 -1.38 -0.39
N ILE A 18 -6.59 -2.22 0.62
CA ILE A 18 -6.56 -3.66 0.45
C ILE A 18 -7.75 -4.21 1.25
N PHE A 19 -8.70 -4.85 0.57
CA PHE A 19 -9.89 -5.41 1.23
C PHE A 19 -9.69 -6.83 1.71
N ARG A 20 -8.86 -7.58 1.04
CA ARG A 20 -8.62 -8.99 1.35
C ARG A 20 -7.16 -9.22 1.61
N LYS A 21 -6.85 -10.20 2.44
CA LYS A 21 -5.48 -10.64 2.69
C LYS A 21 -4.60 -9.57 3.31
N ALA A 22 -5.21 -8.63 4.05
CA ALA A 22 -4.44 -7.58 4.72
C ALA A 22 -3.41 -8.18 5.67
N ASP A 23 -3.78 -9.23 6.41
CA ASP A 23 -2.86 -9.89 7.34
C ASP A 23 -1.71 -10.56 6.60
N GLU A 24 -1.98 -11.20 5.47
CA GLU A 24 -0.93 -11.78 4.65
C GLU A 24 0.01 -10.71 4.11
N PHE A 25 -0.55 -9.58 3.68
CA PHE A 25 0.23 -8.45 3.18
C PHE A 25 1.22 -7.97 4.24
N LEU A 26 0.74 -7.75 5.46
CA LEU A 26 1.59 -7.29 6.56
C LEU A 26 2.64 -8.34 6.93
N SER A 27 2.26 -9.60 6.95
CA SER A 27 3.17 -10.69 7.24
C SER A 27 4.29 -10.80 6.20
N GLU A 28 3.96 -10.59 4.93
CA GLU A 28 4.96 -10.62 3.86
C GLU A 28 5.93 -9.45 3.96
N ILE A 29 5.46 -8.27 4.37
CA ILE A 29 6.35 -7.14 4.63
C ILE A 29 7.35 -7.49 5.72
N GLU A 30 6.87 -8.09 6.81
CA GLU A 30 7.76 -8.48 7.90
C GLU A 30 8.82 -9.48 7.44
N LYS A 31 8.42 -10.46 6.63
CA LYS A 31 9.35 -11.46 6.13
C LYS A 31 10.39 -10.88 5.16
N ALA A 32 9.96 -9.97 4.31
CA ALA A 32 10.83 -9.43 3.26
C ALA A 32 11.67 -8.25 3.73
N TYR A 33 11.15 -7.43 4.63
CA TYR A 33 11.77 -6.16 5.01
C TYR A 33 12.05 -6.00 6.51
N GLY A 34 11.48 -6.87 7.35
CA GLY A 34 11.69 -6.84 8.78
C GLY A 34 10.64 -6.07 9.56
N LYS A 35 10.68 -6.21 10.88
CA LYS A 35 9.66 -5.65 11.77
C LYS A 35 9.66 -4.14 11.79
N GLU A 36 10.83 -3.51 11.66
CA GLU A 36 10.91 -2.05 11.67
C GLU A 36 10.21 -1.44 10.47
N GLN A 37 10.38 -2.04 9.29
CA GLN A 37 9.70 -1.57 8.09
C GLN A 37 8.20 -1.83 8.19
N LEU A 38 7.81 -2.95 8.76
CA LEU A 38 6.39 -3.23 9.00
C LEU A 38 5.78 -2.16 9.88
N ARG A 39 6.44 -1.81 10.97
CA ARG A 39 5.95 -0.77 11.87
C ARG A 39 5.83 0.56 11.14
N ALA A 40 6.83 0.92 10.33
CA ALA A 40 6.79 2.17 9.58
C ALA A 40 5.60 2.21 8.63
N VAL A 41 5.32 1.11 7.94
CA VAL A 41 4.15 1.01 7.05
C VAL A 41 2.86 1.18 7.84
N GLN A 42 2.74 0.51 8.98
CA GLN A 42 1.54 0.59 9.81
C GLN A 42 1.30 1.97 10.39
N MET A 43 2.37 2.71 10.65
CA MET A 43 2.28 4.07 11.21
C MET A 43 2.24 5.16 10.15
N GLY A 44 2.26 4.80 8.87
CA GLY A 44 2.25 5.76 7.79
C GLY A 44 3.54 6.56 7.66
N LEU A 45 4.65 6.02 8.14
CA LEU A 45 5.95 6.68 8.06
C LEU A 45 6.71 6.27 6.81
N THR A 46 7.71 7.08 6.45
CA THR A 46 8.61 6.76 5.35
C THR A 46 9.27 5.40 5.56
N ASN A 47 9.30 4.59 4.53
CA ASN A 47 9.87 3.25 4.60
C ASN A 47 10.48 2.87 3.26
N SER A 48 11.17 1.72 3.26
CA SER A 48 11.87 1.21 2.07
C SER A 48 11.10 0.13 1.35
N VAL A 49 9.86 -0.12 1.73
CA VAL A 49 9.04 -1.16 1.09
C VAL A 49 8.68 -0.73 -0.32
N ARG A 50 8.94 -1.63 -1.28
CA ARG A 50 8.61 -1.40 -2.68
C ARG A 50 7.83 -2.58 -3.21
N MET A 51 6.82 -2.28 -4.03
CA MET A 51 6.00 -3.33 -4.59
C MET A 51 5.43 -2.93 -5.93
N SER A 52 5.14 -3.94 -6.73
CA SER A 52 4.33 -3.80 -7.92
C SER A 52 2.91 -4.23 -7.57
N ILE A 53 1.93 -3.54 -8.11
CA ILE A 53 0.54 -3.83 -7.78
C ILE A 53 -0.30 -3.98 -9.03
N ILE A 54 -1.34 -4.80 -8.91
CA ILE A 54 -2.45 -4.83 -9.84
C ILE A 54 -3.61 -4.17 -9.12
N TYR A 55 -4.16 -3.13 -9.72
CA TYR A 55 -5.17 -2.32 -9.05
C TYR A 55 -6.22 -1.84 -10.04
N TYR A 56 -7.31 -1.32 -9.48
CA TYR A 56 -8.28 -0.57 -10.26
C TYR A 56 -8.64 0.71 -9.51
N PRO A 57 -8.93 1.78 -10.25
CA PRO A 57 -9.30 3.04 -9.62
C PRO A 57 -10.73 3.00 -9.11
N GLN A 58 -10.98 3.75 -8.05
CA GLN A 58 -12.32 3.93 -7.51
C GLN A 58 -12.50 5.39 -7.12
N VAL A 59 -13.67 5.92 -7.35
CA VAL A 59 -14.03 7.26 -6.90
C VAL A 59 -15.07 7.13 -5.81
N ASN A 60 -14.76 7.67 -4.63
CA ASN A 60 -15.70 7.76 -3.53
C ASN A 60 -16.26 9.18 -3.48
N VAL A 61 -17.57 9.29 -3.38
CA VAL A 61 -18.22 10.58 -3.19
C VAL A 61 -18.81 10.61 -1.78
N PHE A 62 -18.36 11.57 -1.00
CA PHE A 62 -18.86 11.76 0.36
C PHE A 62 -19.12 13.25 0.57
N ARG A 63 -20.35 13.59 0.92
CA ARG A 63 -20.79 14.96 1.13
C ARG A 63 -20.48 15.87 -0.07
N GLY A 64 -20.66 15.34 -1.28
CA GLY A 64 -20.42 16.08 -2.52
C GLY A 64 -18.96 16.21 -2.92
N ILE A 65 -18.06 15.64 -2.15
CA ILE A 65 -16.63 15.66 -2.46
C ILE A 65 -16.23 14.31 -3.06
N ALA A 66 -15.63 14.34 -4.25
CA ALA A 66 -15.15 13.14 -4.90
C ALA A 66 -13.67 12.93 -4.55
N GLU A 67 -13.34 11.76 -4.05
CA GLU A 67 -11.96 11.38 -3.75
C GLU A 67 -11.58 10.17 -4.60
N LYS A 68 -10.42 10.25 -5.22
CA LYS A 68 -9.87 9.14 -5.99
C LYS A 68 -9.02 8.28 -5.09
N GLN A 69 -9.21 6.97 -5.21
CA GLN A 69 -8.36 6.00 -4.52
C GLN A 69 -8.17 4.79 -5.42
N ILE A 70 -7.20 3.96 -5.11
CA ILE A 70 -6.99 2.72 -5.83
C ILE A 70 -7.30 1.54 -4.92
N ILE A 71 -7.84 0.50 -5.52
CA ILE A 71 -8.10 -0.76 -4.82
C ILE A 71 -7.05 -1.75 -5.29
N ILE A 72 -6.25 -2.23 -4.37
CA ILE A 72 -5.20 -3.19 -4.69
C ILE A 72 -5.82 -4.57 -4.80
N ASN A 73 -5.71 -5.15 -5.97
CA ASN A 73 -6.25 -6.47 -6.27
C ASN A 73 -5.20 -7.56 -6.07
N ASN A 74 -3.96 -7.25 -6.38
CA ASN A 74 -2.83 -8.15 -6.15
C ASN A 74 -1.55 -7.34 -6.03
N TYR A 75 -0.52 -7.94 -5.45
CA TYR A 75 0.73 -7.25 -5.23
C TYR A 75 1.91 -8.23 -5.28
N CYS A 76 3.09 -7.68 -5.53
CA CYS A 76 4.33 -8.43 -5.50
C CYS A 76 5.41 -7.51 -4.96
N PHE A 77 6.09 -7.92 -3.89
CA PHE A 77 7.15 -7.11 -3.32
C PHE A 77 8.43 -7.25 -4.12
N SER A 78 9.10 -6.12 -4.33
CA SER A 78 10.41 -6.10 -4.94
C SER A 78 11.44 -6.36 -3.87
N ASN A 79 12.15 -7.48 -3.98
CA ASN A 79 13.24 -7.79 -3.08
C ASN A 79 14.53 -7.35 -3.76
N THR A 80 15.08 -6.22 -3.30
CA THR A 80 16.29 -5.66 -3.87
C THR A 80 17.56 -6.12 -3.19
N SER A 81 17.46 -7.03 -2.24
CA SER A 81 18.61 -7.58 -1.56
C SER A 81 19.27 -8.62 -2.45
N VAL A 82 20.04 -8.15 -3.38
CA VAL A 82 20.88 -9.02 -4.20
C VAL A 82 22.31 -8.87 -3.75
#